data_cef662b313499714c1673bfc4aeb7012
#
_entry.id   cef662b313499714c1673bfc4aeb7012
#
_cell.length_a   1.000
_cell.length_b   1.000
_cell.length_c   1.000
_cell.angle_alpha   90.00
_cell.angle_beta   90.00
_cell.angle_gamma   90.00
#
_symmetry.space_group_name_H-M   'P 1'
#
loop_
_entity.id
_entity.type
_entity.pdbx_description
1 polymer ?
#
loop_
_entity_poly.entity_id
_entity_poly.type
_entity_poly.pdbx_seq_one_letter_code
_entity_poly.pdbx_strand_id
1 'polypeptide(L)'
;MIKEIQIENFKSIKKMKLELGRINVFIGENGSGKSNILEAIALAGAAAAEKLDNEFLAARGIRATEPRHMRSALQTASAENKIVVAVKARDEEAFEFDLRHDEKPYSSWKLERKTDTKISVEGEQLVVFLEALLANRRTALERVTGENSELLRAEIRELESYLDDARNPNIEGDPANKLQLRMTGPVFPYSGSSRRSGLASIREFLIYSPENSSLRMFQREGQIEPLGINGEGLFKFLQVLDSDQQHAGVVKNISMRLRLLDWYVDLQVPSADTSHTNSIEISDRYLSVESGTLNQVSSNEGFLFLLFYFSLFSTQLTPAFFAIDNVDASLNPKLCAHLVSELATLARDNGKQAILTTHNPATLDGLDLNDDDQRLFVISRNEEGETRIKRIQQKEGRASTMKLSAAFIDGYLGGLPKNF
;
A
#
# COMPACT_ATOMS: atom_id res chain seq x y z
N MET A 1 2.74 -9.46 3.90
CA MET A 1 1.37 -8.87 3.86
C MET A 1 1.10 -8.19 5.19
N ILE A 2 0.54 -6.98 5.17
CA ILE A 2 0.17 -6.23 6.38
C ILE A 2 -1.14 -6.80 6.93
N LYS A 3 -1.17 -7.09 8.23
CA LYS A 3 -2.36 -7.63 8.91
C LYS A 3 -3.16 -6.58 9.65
N GLU A 4 -2.47 -5.65 10.29
CA GLU A 4 -3.12 -4.69 11.19
C GLU A 4 -2.41 -3.34 11.11
N ILE A 5 -3.19 -2.28 11.14
CA ILE A 5 -2.70 -0.91 11.24
C ILE A 5 -3.46 -0.21 12.38
N GLN A 6 -2.73 0.49 13.23
CA GLN A 6 -3.30 1.38 14.23
C GLN A 6 -2.85 2.80 13.94
N ILE A 7 -3.79 3.74 14.01
CA ILE A 7 -3.56 5.15 13.71
C ILE A 7 -4.06 5.96 14.90
N GLU A 8 -3.22 6.87 15.41
CA GLU A 8 -3.62 7.77 16.49
C GLU A 8 -3.24 9.22 16.16
N ASN A 9 -4.14 10.13 16.45
CA ASN A 9 -3.97 11.57 16.36
C ASN A 9 -3.62 12.11 14.95
N PHE A 10 -4.28 11.59 13.91
CA PHE A 10 -4.08 12.04 12.53
C PHE A 10 -5.38 12.60 11.92
N LYS A 11 -5.40 13.87 11.55
CA LYS A 11 -6.53 14.60 10.94
C LYS A 11 -7.86 14.32 11.70
N SER A 12 -8.83 13.65 11.08
CA SER A 12 -10.09 13.28 11.73
C SER A 12 -10.02 11.95 12.52
N ILE A 13 -8.87 11.32 12.58
CA ILE A 13 -8.66 10.06 13.28
C ILE A 13 -8.06 10.35 14.66
N LYS A 14 -8.83 10.15 15.72
CA LYS A 14 -8.33 10.22 17.10
C LYS A 14 -7.57 8.94 17.46
N LYS A 15 -8.25 7.80 17.31
CA LYS A 15 -7.66 6.47 17.48
C LYS A 15 -8.46 5.45 16.68
N MET A 16 -7.76 4.63 15.92
CA MET A 16 -8.35 3.62 15.04
C MET A 16 -7.47 2.38 14.97
N LYS A 17 -8.12 1.23 14.89
CA LYS A 17 -7.49 -0.06 14.59
C LYS A 17 -8.16 -0.67 13.37
N LEU A 18 -7.36 -1.14 12.42
CA LEU A 18 -7.79 -1.66 11.14
C LEU A 18 -7.10 -3.01 10.88
N GLU A 19 -7.89 -4.06 10.73
CA GLU A 19 -7.39 -5.37 10.33
C GLU A 19 -7.59 -5.55 8.83
N LEU A 20 -6.52 -5.83 8.08
CA LEU A 20 -6.52 -5.88 6.63
C LEU A 20 -6.53 -7.31 6.08
N GLY A 21 -7.33 -7.53 5.04
CA GLY A 21 -7.21 -8.64 4.11
C GLY A 21 -6.29 -8.31 2.94
N ARG A 22 -6.42 -9.06 1.88
CA ARG A 22 -5.69 -8.82 0.62
C ARG A 22 -6.32 -7.68 -0.18
N ILE A 23 -7.63 -7.69 -0.35
CA ILE A 23 -8.41 -6.60 -0.92
C ILE A 23 -9.30 -6.00 0.17
N ASN A 24 -9.20 -4.69 0.35
CA ASN A 24 -9.92 -3.95 1.37
C ASN A 24 -10.68 -2.82 0.70
N VAL A 25 -12.00 -2.87 0.69
CA VAL A 25 -12.83 -1.82 0.09
C VAL A 25 -13.37 -0.90 1.19
N PHE A 26 -13.13 0.40 1.03
CA PHE A 26 -13.63 1.46 1.90
C PHE A 26 -14.76 2.19 1.22
N ILE A 27 -15.95 2.18 1.81
CA ILE A 27 -17.11 2.95 1.36
C ILE A 27 -17.60 3.87 2.48
N GLY A 28 -18.23 4.97 2.12
CA GLY A 28 -18.78 5.97 3.04
C GLY A 28 -18.94 7.31 2.35
N GLU A 29 -19.61 8.24 3.00
CA GLU A 29 -19.86 9.59 2.49
C GLU A 29 -18.58 10.40 2.21
N ASN A 30 -18.73 11.50 1.47
CA ASN A 30 -17.66 12.47 1.28
C ASN A 30 -17.25 13.08 2.61
N GLY A 31 -15.93 13.20 2.84
CA GLY A 31 -15.44 13.74 4.12
C GLY A 31 -15.49 12.78 5.30
N SER A 32 -15.93 11.52 5.15
CA SER A 32 -15.95 10.52 6.24
C SER A 32 -14.57 10.17 6.80
N GLY A 33 -13.49 10.44 6.04
CA GLY A 33 -12.10 10.19 6.46
C GLY A 33 -11.43 9.03 5.75
N LYS A 34 -11.99 8.50 4.64
CA LYS A 34 -11.37 7.44 3.82
C LYS A 34 -9.94 7.81 3.43
N SER A 35 -9.75 8.94 2.75
CA SER A 35 -8.43 9.42 2.34
C SER A 35 -7.52 9.73 3.53
N ASN A 36 -8.05 10.14 4.69
CA ASN A 36 -7.23 10.36 5.89
C ASN A 36 -6.60 9.05 6.40
N ILE A 37 -7.31 7.92 6.28
CA ILE A 37 -6.75 6.59 6.62
C ILE A 37 -5.61 6.26 5.65
N LEU A 38 -5.81 6.44 4.33
CA LEU A 38 -4.79 6.18 3.33
C LEU A 38 -3.53 7.05 3.56
N GLU A 39 -3.73 8.34 3.82
CA GLU A 39 -2.64 9.28 4.06
C GLU A 39 -1.85 8.96 5.33
N ALA A 40 -2.51 8.47 6.40
CA ALA A 40 -1.80 8.03 7.61
C ALA A 40 -0.90 6.82 7.33
N ILE A 41 -1.35 5.88 6.48
CA ILE A 41 -0.56 4.72 6.06
C ILE A 41 0.61 5.18 5.18
N ALA A 42 0.39 6.08 4.24
CA ALA A 42 1.44 6.64 3.39
C ALA A 42 2.48 7.44 4.21
N LEU A 43 2.03 8.12 5.28
CA LEU A 43 2.92 8.81 6.22
C LEU A 43 3.82 7.82 6.97
N ALA A 44 3.28 6.66 7.39
CA ALA A 44 4.10 5.57 7.94
C ALA A 44 5.11 5.04 6.91
N GLY A 45 4.74 4.98 5.62
CA GLY A 45 5.63 4.64 4.52
C GLY A 45 6.77 5.65 4.35
N ALA A 46 6.48 6.94 4.44
CA ALA A 46 7.47 8.01 4.40
C ALA A 46 8.41 7.94 5.63
N ALA A 47 7.85 7.68 6.81
CA ALA A 47 8.62 7.45 8.04
C ALA A 47 9.53 6.21 7.92
N ALA A 48 9.04 5.10 7.34
CA ALA A 48 9.85 3.92 7.08
C ALA A 48 10.99 4.16 6.08
N ALA A 49 10.81 5.13 5.17
CA ALA A 49 11.85 5.60 4.25
C ALA A 49 12.75 6.67 4.83
N GLU A 50 12.47 7.17 6.05
CA GLU A 50 13.17 8.27 6.73
C GLU A 50 13.15 9.58 5.90
N LYS A 51 12.10 9.79 5.10
CA LYS A 51 11.92 10.96 4.23
C LYS A 51 10.55 11.60 4.51
N LEU A 52 10.57 12.71 5.22
CA LEU A 52 9.35 13.39 5.70
C LEU A 52 9.25 14.83 5.19
N ASP A 53 9.97 15.15 4.12
CA ASP A 53 9.85 16.43 3.43
C ASP A 53 8.55 16.47 2.60
N ASN A 54 8.06 17.68 2.34
CA ASN A 54 6.77 17.90 1.68
C ASN A 54 6.73 17.33 0.25
N GLU A 55 7.84 17.35 -0.47
CA GLU A 55 7.95 16.82 -1.83
C GLU A 55 7.77 15.30 -1.83
N PHE A 56 8.46 14.61 -0.93
CA PHE A 56 8.36 13.17 -0.79
C PHE A 56 6.96 12.72 -0.30
N LEU A 57 6.34 13.50 0.61
CA LEU A 57 4.97 13.25 1.07
C LEU A 57 3.96 13.42 -0.06
N ALA A 58 4.05 14.51 -0.83
CA ALA A 58 3.17 14.79 -1.95
C ALA A 58 3.29 13.72 -3.05
N ALA A 59 4.50 13.28 -3.37
CA ALA A 59 4.75 12.22 -4.34
C ALA A 59 4.08 10.88 -3.95
N ARG A 60 3.76 10.66 -2.66
CA ARG A 60 3.05 9.47 -2.17
C ARG A 60 1.52 9.61 -2.14
N GLY A 61 0.97 10.72 -2.61
CA GLY A 61 -0.46 11.02 -2.58
C GLY A 61 -0.93 11.59 -1.24
N ILE A 62 -0.01 12.04 -0.37
CA ILE A 62 -0.37 12.73 0.87
C ILE A 62 -0.62 14.21 0.54
N ARG A 63 -1.77 14.73 0.95
CA ARG A 63 -2.01 16.18 0.94
C ARG A 63 -1.15 16.83 2.04
N ALA A 64 0.09 17.17 1.68
CA ALA A 64 1.02 17.82 2.58
C ALA A 64 0.46 19.21 2.94
N THR A 65 0.18 19.39 4.23
CA THR A 65 -0.33 20.63 4.82
C THR A 65 0.57 21.03 5.98
N GLU A 66 0.30 22.18 6.59
CA GLU A 66 1.01 22.55 7.80
C GLU A 66 0.86 21.43 8.86
N PRO A 67 1.92 21.12 9.63
CA PRO A 67 1.92 20.01 10.59
C PRO A 67 0.78 20.03 11.60
N ARG A 68 0.32 21.24 12.00
CA ARG A 68 -0.86 21.41 12.88
C ARG A 68 -2.14 20.85 12.26
N HIS A 69 -2.28 20.87 10.93
CA HIS A 69 -3.45 20.34 10.22
C HIS A 69 -3.32 18.84 9.90
N MET A 70 -2.12 18.28 10.04
CA MET A 70 -1.89 16.84 9.94
C MET A 70 -2.22 16.13 11.25
N ARG A 71 -2.12 16.80 12.39
CA ARG A 71 -2.59 16.27 13.67
C ARG A 71 -4.11 16.44 13.81
N SER A 72 -4.69 15.66 14.69
CA SER A 72 -6.12 15.81 15.02
C SER A 72 -6.38 17.12 15.76
N ALA A 73 -7.19 17.97 15.16
CA ALA A 73 -7.63 19.25 15.74
C ALA A 73 -9.07 19.16 16.30
N LEU A 74 -9.57 17.96 16.56
CA LEU A 74 -10.90 17.74 17.17
C LEU A 74 -10.89 18.24 18.60
N GLN A 75 -12.05 18.76 19.07
CA GLN A 75 -12.20 19.26 20.45
C GLN A 75 -11.84 18.21 21.51
N THR A 76 -11.98 16.92 21.17
CA THR A 76 -11.67 15.78 22.03
C THR A 76 -10.26 15.21 21.80
N ALA A 77 -9.42 15.88 20.98
CA ALA A 77 -8.08 15.40 20.68
C ALA A 77 -7.19 15.35 21.93
N SER A 78 -6.27 14.39 21.96
CA SER A 78 -5.26 14.29 23.00
C SER A 78 -4.32 15.51 22.98
N ALA A 79 -3.91 15.98 24.15
CA ALA A 79 -2.89 17.02 24.27
C ALA A 79 -1.48 16.56 23.79
N GLU A 80 -1.34 15.28 23.41
CA GLU A 80 -0.07 14.74 22.89
C GLU A 80 0.25 15.28 21.50
N ASN A 81 1.43 15.90 21.38
CA ASN A 81 1.91 16.52 20.15
C ASN A 81 2.52 15.51 19.16
N LYS A 82 2.02 14.27 19.11
CA LYS A 82 2.54 13.22 18.22
C LYS A 82 1.45 12.54 17.41
N ILE A 83 1.79 12.14 16.21
CA ILE A 83 1.02 11.20 15.40
C ILE A 83 1.65 9.84 15.60
N VAL A 84 0.84 8.80 15.82
CA VAL A 84 1.32 7.43 15.95
C VAL A 84 0.69 6.57 14.87
N VAL A 85 1.54 5.82 14.16
CA VAL A 85 1.08 4.78 13.23
C VAL A 85 1.82 3.50 13.55
N ALA A 86 1.08 2.48 14.01
CA ALA A 86 1.63 1.16 14.26
C ALA A 86 1.14 0.17 13.21
N VAL A 87 2.02 -0.69 12.75
CA VAL A 87 1.80 -1.65 11.67
C VAL A 87 2.25 -3.03 12.11
N LYS A 88 1.39 -4.05 11.92
CA LYS A 88 1.75 -5.45 12.10
C LYS A 88 1.70 -6.21 10.78
N ALA A 89 2.77 -6.89 10.45
CA ALA A 89 2.85 -7.78 9.31
C ALA A 89 2.50 -9.25 9.68
N ARG A 90 2.45 -10.11 8.67
CA ARG A 90 2.05 -11.52 8.83
C ARG A 90 3.03 -12.33 9.68
N ASP A 91 4.30 -12.00 9.64
CA ASP A 91 5.39 -12.75 10.29
C ASP A 91 5.72 -12.21 11.68
N GLU A 92 4.70 -11.74 12.41
CA GLU A 92 4.78 -11.11 13.74
C GLU A 92 5.66 -9.85 13.79
N GLU A 93 6.12 -9.34 12.65
CA GLU A 93 6.82 -8.07 12.59
C GLU A 93 5.86 -6.93 12.95
N ALA A 94 6.22 -6.13 13.95
CA ALA A 94 5.47 -4.94 14.34
C ALA A 94 6.38 -3.71 14.33
N PHE A 95 5.87 -2.64 13.76
CA PHE A 95 6.56 -1.35 13.64
C PHE A 95 5.66 -0.25 14.18
N GLU A 96 6.21 0.65 14.99
CA GLU A 96 5.52 1.85 15.47
C GLU A 96 6.33 3.07 15.07
N PHE A 97 5.66 4.04 14.48
CA PHE A 97 6.22 5.31 14.04
C PHE A 97 5.57 6.43 14.83
N ASP A 98 6.35 7.07 15.72
CA ASP A 98 5.96 8.25 16.46
C ASP A 98 6.51 9.48 15.73
N LEU A 99 5.62 10.33 15.23
CA LEU A 99 5.97 11.52 14.47
C LEU A 99 5.62 12.78 15.27
N ARG A 100 6.60 13.64 15.49
CA ARG A 100 6.44 14.89 16.22
C ARG A 100 6.93 16.08 15.40
N HIS A 101 6.27 17.21 15.55
CA HIS A 101 6.67 18.48 14.96
C HIS A 101 6.44 19.60 15.97
N ASP A 102 7.42 20.49 16.14
CA ASP A 102 7.36 21.58 17.13
C ASP A 102 6.76 22.89 16.58
N GLU A 103 6.30 22.87 15.31
CA GLU A 103 5.64 23.99 14.60
C GLU A 103 6.47 25.28 14.48
N LYS A 104 7.77 25.22 14.77
CA LYS A 104 8.65 26.37 14.58
C LYS A 104 8.99 26.57 13.11
N PRO A 105 9.25 27.81 12.68
CA PRO A 105 9.77 28.06 11.34
C PRO A 105 11.00 27.21 11.04
N TYR A 106 11.06 26.61 9.85
CA TYR A 106 12.15 25.73 9.37
C TYR A 106 12.35 24.43 10.17
N SER A 107 11.42 24.09 11.07
CA SER A 107 11.45 22.80 11.74
C SER A 107 11.09 21.66 10.81
N SER A 108 11.57 20.47 11.11
CA SER A 108 11.26 19.23 10.38
C SER A 108 10.55 18.23 11.30
N TRP A 109 9.89 17.25 10.70
CA TRP A 109 9.32 16.13 11.44
C TRP A 109 10.44 15.37 12.16
N LYS A 110 10.23 15.08 13.44
CA LYS A 110 11.06 14.18 14.24
C LYS A 110 10.39 12.82 14.27
N LEU A 111 11.14 11.81 13.89
CA LEU A 111 10.69 10.42 13.85
C LEU A 111 11.35 9.65 14.99
N GLU A 112 10.52 8.96 15.79
CA GLU A 112 10.94 7.91 16.69
C GLU A 112 10.31 6.61 16.19
N ARG A 113 11.13 5.61 15.85
CA ARG A 113 10.67 4.31 15.38
C ARG A 113 10.93 3.27 16.46
N LYS A 114 9.89 2.52 16.81
CA LYS A 114 9.98 1.35 17.66
C LYS A 114 9.67 0.11 16.83
N THR A 115 10.43 -0.93 17.06
CA THR A 115 10.21 -2.22 16.40
C THR A 115 10.07 -3.26 17.49
N ASP A 116 9.07 -4.12 17.34
CA ASP A 116 8.91 -5.34 18.12
C ASP A 116 8.89 -6.50 17.13
N THR A 117 10.05 -7.10 16.92
CA THR A 117 10.22 -8.23 16.00
C THR A 117 10.71 -9.41 16.80
N LYS A 118 9.91 -10.47 16.81
CA LYS A 118 10.37 -11.78 17.30
C LYS A 118 11.04 -12.50 16.14
N ILE A 119 12.35 -12.61 16.21
CA ILE A 119 13.12 -13.37 15.24
C ILE A 119 13.46 -14.72 15.90
N SER A 120 12.97 -15.81 15.31
CA SER A 120 13.38 -17.16 15.66
C SER A 120 14.37 -17.65 14.60
N VAL A 121 15.62 -17.81 14.96
CA VAL A 121 16.68 -18.34 14.09
C VAL A 121 17.31 -19.53 14.76
N GLU A 122 17.53 -20.62 14.02
CA GLU A 122 18.01 -21.90 14.55
C GLU A 122 19.30 -22.33 13.84
N GLY A 123 20.20 -22.99 14.58
CA GLY A 123 21.38 -23.65 14.03
C GLY A 123 22.40 -22.73 13.35
N GLU A 124 22.99 -23.19 12.26
CA GLU A 124 24.01 -22.44 11.51
C GLU A 124 23.55 -21.06 10.99
N GLN A 125 22.25 -20.90 10.73
CA GLN A 125 21.69 -19.63 10.31
C GLN A 125 21.75 -18.57 11.42
N LEU A 126 21.79 -18.97 12.68
CA LEU A 126 21.91 -18.07 13.82
C LEU A 126 23.25 -17.35 13.84
N VAL A 127 24.35 -18.05 13.59
CA VAL A 127 25.71 -17.47 13.53
C VAL A 127 25.79 -16.42 12.42
N VAL A 128 25.33 -16.78 11.21
CA VAL A 128 25.32 -15.85 10.05
C VAL A 128 24.46 -14.62 10.32
N PHE A 129 23.32 -14.82 10.98
CA PHE A 129 22.42 -13.72 11.34
C PHE A 129 23.06 -12.77 12.37
N LEU A 130 23.66 -13.31 13.45
CA LEU A 130 24.32 -12.52 14.49
C LEU A 130 25.54 -11.75 13.95
N GLU A 131 26.33 -12.36 13.07
CA GLU A 131 27.47 -11.71 12.40
C GLU A 131 27.03 -10.51 11.53
N ALA A 132 25.97 -10.69 10.75
CA ALA A 132 25.42 -9.63 9.91
C ALA A 132 24.82 -8.49 10.77
N LEU A 133 24.16 -8.83 11.87
CA LEU A 133 23.61 -7.84 12.80
C LEU A 133 24.72 -7.04 13.49
N LEU A 134 25.79 -7.69 13.94
CA LEU A 134 26.97 -7.05 14.52
C LEU A 134 27.66 -6.09 13.53
N ALA A 135 27.86 -6.51 12.29
CA ALA A 135 28.44 -5.67 11.24
C ALA A 135 27.63 -4.39 11.05
N ASN A 136 26.30 -4.51 10.97
CA ASN A 136 25.40 -3.36 10.85
C ASN A 136 25.45 -2.43 12.08
N ARG A 137 25.48 -2.98 13.31
CA ARG A 137 25.57 -2.18 14.53
C ARG A 137 26.90 -1.44 14.64
N ARG A 138 28.00 -2.06 14.26
CA ARG A 138 29.33 -1.42 14.23
C ARG A 138 29.38 -0.27 13.23
N THR A 139 28.82 -0.44 12.02
CA THR A 139 28.71 0.63 11.02
C THR A 139 27.81 1.78 11.51
N ALA A 140 26.76 1.48 12.26
CA ALA A 140 25.89 2.50 12.86
C ALA A 140 26.63 3.29 13.94
N LEU A 141 27.48 2.62 14.75
CA LEU A 141 28.25 3.26 15.82
C LEU A 141 29.23 4.33 15.28
N GLU A 142 29.74 4.16 14.04
CA GLU A 142 30.61 5.15 13.38
C GLU A 142 29.88 6.48 13.07
N ARG A 143 28.54 6.44 13.00
CA ARG A 143 27.71 7.60 12.60
C ARG A 143 26.99 8.29 13.75
N VAL A 144 27.09 7.74 14.97
CA VAL A 144 26.33 8.19 16.15
C VAL A 144 27.27 8.69 17.23
N THR A 145 26.94 9.84 17.85
CA THR A 145 27.71 10.45 18.97
C THR A 145 26.80 10.68 20.19
N GLY A 146 27.38 10.79 21.39
CA GLY A 146 26.67 11.05 22.64
C GLY A 146 26.03 9.81 23.29
N GLU A 147 24.97 10.00 24.08
CA GLU A 147 24.29 8.94 24.85
C GLU A 147 23.85 7.74 23.99
N ASN A 148 23.43 8.01 22.75
CA ASN A 148 23.03 6.96 21.81
C ASN A 148 24.21 6.05 21.42
N SER A 149 25.47 6.53 21.50
CA SER A 149 26.64 5.69 21.22
C SER A 149 26.93 4.70 22.35
N GLU A 150 26.60 5.04 23.60
CA GLU A 150 26.77 4.13 24.74
C GLU A 150 25.74 3.01 24.72
N LEU A 151 24.49 3.31 24.39
CA LEU A 151 23.44 2.31 24.20
C LEU A 151 23.82 1.33 23.08
N LEU A 152 24.29 1.84 21.95
CA LEU A 152 24.69 1.01 20.83
C LEU A 152 25.91 0.13 21.13
N ARG A 153 26.86 0.62 21.92
CA ARG A 153 27.99 -0.20 22.43
C ARG A 153 27.55 -1.30 23.40
N ALA A 154 26.52 -1.04 24.21
CA ALA A 154 25.94 -2.07 25.08
C ALA A 154 25.26 -3.17 24.27
N GLU A 155 24.48 -2.81 23.25
CA GLU A 155 23.87 -3.78 22.33
C GLU A 155 24.92 -4.61 21.57
N ILE A 156 26.00 -4.00 21.12
CA ILE A 156 27.10 -4.73 20.44
C ILE A 156 27.72 -5.78 21.37
N ARG A 157 28.00 -5.43 22.63
CA ARG A 157 28.56 -6.38 23.59
C ARG A 157 27.62 -7.56 23.88
N GLU A 158 26.33 -7.28 23.95
CA GLU A 158 25.32 -8.32 24.15
C GLU A 158 25.25 -9.27 22.95
N LEU A 159 25.26 -8.73 21.73
CA LEU A 159 25.27 -9.51 20.48
C LEU A 159 26.56 -10.33 20.33
N GLU A 160 27.71 -9.80 20.75
CA GLU A 160 28.98 -10.52 20.75
C GLU A 160 28.94 -11.73 21.71
N SER A 161 28.33 -11.54 22.89
CA SER A 161 28.12 -12.66 23.83
C SER A 161 27.24 -13.75 23.24
N TYR A 162 26.12 -13.39 22.61
CA TYR A 162 25.23 -14.36 21.94
C TYR A 162 25.94 -15.08 20.78
N LEU A 163 26.81 -14.39 20.04
CA LEU A 163 27.58 -15.00 18.96
C LEU A 163 28.61 -16.01 19.45
N ASP A 164 29.28 -15.71 20.58
CA ASP A 164 30.25 -16.60 21.22
C ASP A 164 29.55 -17.86 21.75
N ASP A 165 28.38 -17.72 22.37
CA ASP A 165 27.54 -18.83 22.82
C ASP A 165 27.07 -19.70 21.63
N ALA A 166 26.63 -19.07 20.55
CA ALA A 166 26.15 -19.76 19.34
C ALA A 166 27.26 -20.53 18.60
N ARG A 167 28.53 -20.13 18.75
CA ARG A 167 29.71 -20.79 18.16
C ARG A 167 30.26 -21.93 18.99
N ASN A 168 29.80 -22.10 20.24
CA ASN A 168 30.32 -23.09 21.16
C ASN A 168 29.57 -24.44 21.03
N PRO A 169 30.19 -25.48 20.44
CA PRO A 169 29.50 -26.74 20.14
C PRO A 169 29.23 -27.62 21.36
N ASN A 170 29.61 -27.23 22.60
CA ASN A 170 29.50 -28.05 23.81
C ASN A 170 28.15 -28.00 24.52
N ILE A 171 27.14 -27.33 23.92
CA ILE A 171 25.77 -27.31 24.47
C ILE A 171 24.90 -28.25 23.62
N GLU A 172 25.21 -29.53 23.62
CA GLU A 172 24.30 -30.57 23.13
C GLU A 172 23.12 -30.71 24.10
N GLY A 173 21.92 -30.39 23.65
CA GLY A 173 20.68 -30.82 24.28
C GLY A 173 19.82 -29.77 24.98
N ASP A 174 20.13 -28.47 24.91
CA ASP A 174 19.27 -27.43 25.47
C ASP A 174 18.33 -26.85 24.40
N PRO A 175 17.04 -26.64 24.74
CA PRO A 175 16.12 -25.86 23.85
C PRO A 175 16.62 -24.45 23.49
N ALA A 176 17.75 -24.02 24.06
CA ALA A 176 18.45 -22.75 23.77
C ALA A 176 19.03 -22.62 22.33
N ASN A 177 19.04 -23.67 21.52
CA ASN A 177 19.37 -23.55 20.10
C ASN A 177 18.27 -22.84 19.29
N LYS A 178 17.24 -22.32 19.95
CA LYS A 178 16.23 -21.40 19.48
C LYS A 178 16.40 -20.05 20.16
N LEU A 179 17.22 -19.17 19.60
CA LEU A 179 17.27 -17.81 20.10
C LEU A 179 16.02 -17.06 19.63
N GLN A 180 15.08 -16.78 20.54
CA GLN A 180 14.01 -15.82 20.33
C GLN A 180 14.52 -14.44 20.74
N LEU A 181 15.11 -13.71 19.80
CA LEU A 181 15.50 -12.33 20.00
C LEU A 181 14.26 -11.43 19.87
N ARG A 182 13.87 -10.82 20.98
CA ARG A 182 12.94 -9.70 20.94
C ARG A 182 13.75 -8.41 20.76
N MET A 183 13.79 -7.91 19.54
CA MET A 183 14.51 -6.67 19.24
C MET A 183 13.58 -5.47 19.45
N THR A 184 13.88 -4.68 20.47
CA THR A 184 13.26 -3.37 20.70
C THR A 184 14.31 -2.29 20.39
N GLY A 185 14.12 -1.52 19.31
CA GLY A 185 15.05 -0.45 18.97
C GLY A 185 14.96 -0.01 17.50
N PRO A 186 15.75 1.00 17.07
CA PRO A 186 15.79 1.37 15.67
C PRO A 186 16.38 0.22 14.84
N VAL A 187 15.58 -0.38 13.98
CA VAL A 187 16.04 -1.42 13.05
C VAL A 187 16.65 -0.73 11.85
N PHE A 188 17.94 -0.89 11.67
CA PHE A 188 18.60 -0.56 10.42
C PHE A 188 18.21 -1.61 9.37
N PRO A 189 18.00 -1.21 8.10
CA PRO A 189 17.59 -2.14 7.06
C PRO A 189 18.65 -3.24 6.92
N TYR A 190 18.24 -4.48 7.20
CA TYR A 190 19.04 -5.66 6.92
C TYR A 190 19.12 -5.82 5.40
N SER A 191 20.30 -5.68 4.82
CA SER A 191 20.53 -5.73 3.37
C SER A 191 20.36 -7.12 2.74
N GLY A 192 19.89 -8.11 3.49
CA GLY A 192 19.70 -9.51 3.05
C GLY A 192 18.27 -10.02 3.08
N SER A 193 17.31 -9.26 3.61
CA SER A 193 15.93 -9.75 3.68
C SER A 193 15.18 -9.46 2.40
N SER A 194 14.47 -10.47 1.93
CA SER A 194 13.65 -10.47 0.72
C SER A 194 12.80 -9.18 0.60
N ARG A 195 12.57 -8.71 -0.64
CA ARG A 195 11.62 -7.63 -1.01
C ARG A 195 10.21 -7.78 -0.44
N ARG A 196 9.93 -8.82 0.36
CA ARG A 196 8.64 -9.19 0.93
C ARG A 196 8.50 -8.89 2.42
N SER A 197 9.44 -8.20 3.08
CA SER A 197 9.29 -7.84 4.49
C SER A 197 8.15 -6.85 4.69
N GLY A 198 7.51 -6.89 5.87
CA GLY A 198 6.43 -5.97 6.22
C GLY A 198 6.88 -4.51 6.14
N LEU A 199 8.10 -4.21 6.58
CA LEU A 199 8.69 -2.87 6.50
C LEU A 199 8.89 -2.40 5.06
N ALA A 200 9.35 -3.27 4.15
CA ALA A 200 9.50 -2.94 2.74
C ALA A 200 8.16 -2.61 2.10
N SER A 201 7.13 -3.41 2.40
CA SER A 201 5.76 -3.17 1.89
C SER A 201 5.20 -1.83 2.34
N ILE A 202 5.42 -1.42 3.59
CA ILE A 202 5.00 -0.10 4.10
C ILE A 202 5.84 1.01 3.48
N ARG A 203 7.16 0.84 3.37
CA ARG A 203 8.06 1.84 2.78
C ARG A 203 7.71 2.19 1.33
N GLU A 204 7.21 1.21 0.58
CA GLU A 204 6.82 1.37 -0.83
C GLU A 204 5.35 1.76 -1.00
N PHE A 205 4.58 1.92 0.08
CA PHE A 205 3.16 2.23 -0.01
C PHE A 205 2.91 3.58 -0.69
N LEU A 206 2.04 3.57 -1.69
CA LEU A 206 1.60 4.73 -2.47
C LEU A 206 0.07 4.78 -2.52
N ILE A 207 -0.47 5.99 -2.62
CA ILE A 207 -1.89 6.22 -2.91
C ILE A 207 -2.00 6.61 -4.37
N TYR A 208 -2.55 5.74 -5.18
CA TYR A 208 -2.85 6.02 -6.58
C TYR A 208 -4.22 6.69 -6.73
N SER A 209 -4.25 7.75 -7.48
CA SER A 209 -5.48 8.45 -7.89
C SER A 209 -5.36 8.81 -9.36
N PRO A 210 -5.51 7.83 -10.28
CA PRO A 210 -5.25 8.06 -11.69
C PRO A 210 -6.15 9.15 -12.28
N GLU A 211 -5.57 9.96 -13.15
CA GLU A 211 -6.23 11.06 -13.85
C GLU A 211 -6.20 10.85 -15.36
N ASN A 212 -7.30 11.13 -16.03
CA ASN A 212 -7.41 10.93 -17.48
C ASN A 212 -6.30 11.63 -18.28
N SER A 213 -5.92 12.84 -17.88
CA SER A 213 -4.83 13.60 -18.51
C SER A 213 -3.47 12.92 -18.37
N SER A 214 -3.16 12.43 -17.18
CA SER A 214 -1.91 11.75 -16.87
C SER A 214 -1.81 10.37 -17.52
N LEU A 215 -2.93 9.64 -17.57
CA LEU A 215 -3.04 8.34 -18.25
C LEU A 215 -2.82 8.40 -19.76
N ARG A 216 -2.95 9.58 -20.39
CA ARG A 216 -2.71 9.78 -21.84
C ARG A 216 -1.26 10.15 -22.14
N MET A 217 -0.46 10.48 -21.14
CA MET A 217 0.94 10.87 -21.30
C MET A 217 1.84 9.64 -21.35
N PHE A 218 2.85 9.67 -22.24
CA PHE A 218 3.80 8.58 -22.34
C PHE A 218 4.65 8.45 -21.06
N GLN A 219 5.19 9.55 -20.58
CA GLN A 219 5.87 9.69 -19.28
C GLN A 219 5.88 11.15 -18.84
N ARG A 220 6.17 11.40 -17.57
CA ARG A 220 6.36 12.73 -17.00
C ARG A 220 7.72 12.77 -16.29
N GLU A 221 8.45 13.87 -16.48
CA GLU A 221 9.72 14.09 -15.77
C GLU A 221 9.48 14.18 -14.25
N GLY A 222 10.34 13.53 -13.47
CA GLY A 222 10.22 13.50 -12.01
C GLY A 222 9.11 12.62 -11.44
N GLN A 223 8.39 11.84 -12.26
CA GLN A 223 7.40 10.87 -11.77
C GLN A 223 8.06 9.75 -10.95
N ILE A 224 7.28 9.13 -10.06
CA ILE A 224 7.67 7.86 -9.43
C ILE A 224 7.68 6.76 -10.50
N GLU A 225 8.76 5.99 -10.55
CA GLU A 225 8.87 4.83 -11.43
C GLU A 225 8.42 3.54 -10.71
N PRO A 226 7.83 2.58 -11.43
CA PRO A 226 7.49 2.59 -12.86
C PRO A 226 6.20 3.33 -13.20
N LEU A 227 5.32 3.55 -12.24
CA LEU A 227 4.02 4.22 -12.38
C LEU A 227 3.88 5.38 -11.40
N GLY A 228 3.60 6.57 -11.90
CA GLY A 228 3.23 7.72 -11.09
C GLY A 228 1.86 7.57 -10.43
N ILE A 229 1.64 8.32 -9.34
CA ILE A 229 0.40 8.20 -8.55
C ILE A 229 -0.86 8.63 -9.30
N ASN A 230 -0.74 9.50 -10.32
CA ASN A 230 -1.87 9.93 -11.16
C ASN A 230 -1.97 9.12 -12.47
N GLY A 231 -1.14 8.08 -12.65
CA GLY A 231 -1.12 7.22 -13.83
C GLY A 231 -0.04 7.57 -14.86
N GLU A 232 0.88 8.47 -14.52
CA GLU A 232 2.01 8.82 -15.38
C GLU A 232 2.89 7.60 -15.65
N GLY A 233 3.43 7.52 -16.87
CA GLY A 233 4.37 6.48 -17.28
C GLY A 233 3.75 5.14 -17.66
N LEU A 234 2.43 5.03 -17.74
CA LEU A 234 1.73 3.77 -18.05
C LEU A 234 2.25 3.13 -19.35
N PHE A 235 2.38 3.90 -20.42
CA PHE A 235 2.77 3.35 -21.72
C PHE A 235 4.25 2.97 -21.79
N LYS A 236 5.13 3.77 -21.18
CA LYS A 236 6.54 3.40 -21.01
C LYS A 236 6.67 2.10 -20.23
N PHE A 237 5.87 1.95 -19.18
CA PHE A 237 5.87 0.75 -18.36
C PHE A 237 5.44 -0.49 -19.15
N LEU A 238 4.37 -0.37 -19.97
CA LEU A 238 3.95 -1.45 -20.86
C LEU A 238 5.03 -1.83 -21.87
N GLN A 239 5.77 -0.87 -22.45
CA GLN A 239 6.92 -1.16 -23.33
C GLN A 239 8.02 -1.93 -22.59
N VAL A 240 8.33 -1.56 -21.35
CA VAL A 240 9.32 -2.27 -20.54
C VAL A 240 8.86 -3.70 -20.27
N LEU A 241 7.60 -3.91 -19.92
CA LEU A 241 7.04 -5.24 -19.68
C LEU A 241 7.03 -6.13 -20.94
N ASP A 242 6.74 -5.55 -22.10
CA ASP A 242 6.68 -6.29 -23.36
C ASP A 242 8.08 -6.66 -23.88
N SER A 243 9.08 -5.82 -23.62
CA SER A 243 10.46 -6.01 -24.06
C SER A 243 11.25 -6.99 -23.16
N ASP A 244 10.82 -7.20 -21.91
CA ASP A 244 11.53 -8.03 -20.95
C ASP A 244 11.06 -9.49 -20.99
N GLN A 245 11.97 -10.39 -21.31
CA GLN A 245 11.70 -11.85 -21.35
C GLN A 245 11.18 -12.40 -19.99
N GLN A 246 11.59 -11.82 -18.86
CA GLN A 246 11.10 -12.24 -17.53
C GLN A 246 9.63 -11.88 -17.31
N HIS A 247 9.14 -10.88 -18.03
CA HIS A 247 7.77 -10.41 -17.96
C HIS A 247 6.96 -10.77 -19.23
N ALA A 248 7.51 -11.67 -20.04
CA ALA A 248 6.83 -12.14 -21.26
C ALA A 248 5.42 -12.68 -20.93
N GLY A 249 4.42 -12.17 -21.63
CA GLY A 249 3.03 -12.55 -21.44
C GLY A 249 2.24 -11.70 -20.42
N VAL A 250 2.86 -10.82 -19.62
CA VAL A 250 2.13 -9.90 -18.73
C VAL A 250 1.20 -8.98 -19.52
N VAL A 251 1.72 -8.34 -20.58
CA VAL A 251 0.91 -7.45 -21.45
C VAL A 251 -0.23 -8.23 -22.12
N LYS A 252 0.03 -9.46 -22.56
CA LYS A 252 -0.99 -10.34 -23.13
C LYS A 252 -2.07 -10.71 -22.09
N ASN A 253 -1.71 -10.98 -20.85
CA ASN A 253 -2.67 -11.23 -19.77
C ASN A 253 -3.53 -9.99 -19.48
N ILE A 254 -2.92 -8.79 -19.48
CA ILE A 254 -3.64 -7.52 -19.32
C ILE A 254 -4.62 -7.35 -20.48
N SER A 255 -4.16 -7.56 -21.73
CA SER A 255 -5.01 -7.49 -22.93
C SER A 255 -6.21 -8.43 -22.86
N MET A 256 -6.03 -9.68 -22.40
CA MET A 256 -7.12 -10.62 -22.22
C MET A 256 -8.18 -10.14 -21.22
N ARG A 257 -7.76 -9.50 -20.13
CA ARG A 257 -8.69 -8.98 -19.10
C ARG A 257 -9.46 -7.75 -19.59
N LEU A 258 -8.86 -6.93 -20.46
CA LEU A 258 -9.53 -5.78 -21.08
C LEU A 258 -10.71 -6.16 -21.98
N ARG A 259 -10.86 -7.46 -22.34
CA ARG A 259 -12.03 -7.99 -23.04
C ARG A 259 -13.33 -7.92 -22.22
N LEU A 260 -13.27 -7.45 -20.97
CA LEU A 260 -14.45 -6.97 -20.24
C LEU A 260 -15.19 -5.83 -20.98
N LEU A 261 -14.46 -5.09 -21.82
CA LEU A 261 -15.01 -4.07 -22.70
C LEU A 261 -15.43 -4.73 -24.00
N ASP A 262 -16.70 -4.73 -24.31
CA ASP A 262 -17.28 -5.42 -25.46
C ASP A 262 -16.70 -4.98 -26.82
N TRP A 263 -16.34 -3.69 -26.94
CA TRP A 263 -15.78 -3.12 -28.15
C TRP A 263 -14.28 -3.48 -28.35
N TYR A 264 -13.56 -3.79 -27.29
CA TYR A 264 -12.13 -4.03 -27.30
C TYR A 264 -11.76 -5.39 -27.89
N VAL A 265 -10.75 -5.43 -28.75
CA VAL A 265 -10.23 -6.65 -29.40
C VAL A 265 -8.81 -6.97 -28.95
N ASP A 266 -7.88 -6.02 -29.14
CA ASP A 266 -6.45 -6.24 -28.90
C ASP A 266 -5.71 -4.92 -28.60
N LEU A 267 -4.55 -5.07 -27.93
CA LEU A 267 -3.62 -4.02 -27.59
C LEU A 267 -2.23 -4.40 -28.11
N GLN A 268 -1.64 -3.53 -28.92
CA GLN A 268 -0.27 -3.64 -29.37
C GLN A 268 0.58 -2.53 -28.76
N VAL A 269 1.72 -2.92 -28.19
CA VAL A 269 2.69 -2.00 -27.60
C VAL A 269 3.92 -2.01 -28.51
N PRO A 270 4.14 -0.92 -29.29
CA PRO A 270 5.30 -0.86 -30.19
C PRO A 270 6.62 -0.93 -29.43
N SER A 271 7.59 -1.70 -29.94
CA SER A 271 8.92 -1.80 -29.33
C SER A 271 9.66 -0.46 -29.43
N ALA A 272 10.47 -0.16 -28.41
CA ALA A 272 11.24 1.09 -28.36
C ALA A 272 12.23 1.25 -29.54
N ASP A 273 12.69 0.12 -30.11
CA ASP A 273 13.69 0.12 -31.18
C ASP A 273 13.13 0.36 -32.58
N THR A 274 11.83 0.14 -32.79
CA THR A 274 11.23 0.14 -34.14
C THR A 274 10.29 1.29 -34.41
N SER A 275 9.86 2.02 -33.38
CA SER A 275 8.89 3.09 -33.56
C SER A 275 9.40 4.44 -33.02
N HIS A 276 9.37 5.46 -33.90
CA HIS A 276 9.52 6.86 -33.49
C HIS A 276 8.25 7.40 -32.77
N THR A 277 7.22 6.56 -32.62
CA THR A 277 5.92 6.96 -32.05
C THR A 277 5.77 6.37 -30.65
N ASN A 278 5.73 7.23 -29.63
CA ASN A 278 5.39 6.88 -28.26
C ASN A 278 3.87 6.66 -28.10
N SER A 279 3.32 5.70 -28.85
CA SER A 279 1.88 5.48 -28.98
C SER A 279 1.58 3.98 -28.99
N ILE A 280 0.58 3.57 -28.21
CA ILE A 280 0.00 2.23 -28.30
C ILE A 280 -1.01 2.15 -29.43
N GLU A 281 -1.30 0.94 -29.90
CA GLU A 281 -2.35 0.66 -30.86
C GLU A 281 -3.44 -0.20 -30.23
N ILE A 282 -4.68 0.28 -30.32
CA ILE A 282 -5.86 -0.35 -29.73
C ILE A 282 -6.83 -0.69 -30.83
N SER A 283 -7.16 -1.97 -30.95
CA SER A 283 -8.11 -2.46 -31.94
C SER A 283 -9.54 -2.45 -31.36
N ASP A 284 -10.43 -1.78 -32.06
CA ASP A 284 -11.87 -1.73 -31.75
C ASP A 284 -12.64 -2.52 -32.83
N ARG A 285 -13.54 -3.43 -32.40
CA ARG A 285 -14.30 -4.31 -33.32
C ARG A 285 -15.26 -3.60 -34.23
N TYR A 286 -15.63 -2.37 -33.87
CA TYR A 286 -16.61 -1.57 -34.64
C TYR A 286 -15.97 -0.58 -35.59
N LEU A 287 -14.65 -0.39 -35.51
CA LEU A 287 -13.93 0.44 -36.49
C LEU A 287 -13.69 -0.32 -37.79
N SER A 288 -13.87 0.39 -38.91
CA SER A 288 -13.50 -0.16 -40.22
C SER A 288 -11.97 -0.28 -40.33
N VAL A 289 -11.51 -1.23 -41.16
CA VAL A 289 -10.08 -1.43 -41.42
C VAL A 289 -9.42 -0.15 -41.95
N GLU A 290 -10.17 0.66 -42.71
CA GLU A 290 -9.71 1.94 -43.24
C GLU A 290 -9.50 3.01 -42.16
N SER A 291 -10.24 2.93 -41.06
CA SER A 291 -10.13 3.87 -39.93
C SER A 291 -8.89 3.60 -39.04
N GLY A 292 -8.24 2.44 -39.23
CA GLY A 292 -7.06 2.05 -38.47
C GLY A 292 -7.34 1.69 -36.99
N THR A 293 -6.33 1.90 -36.14
CA THR A 293 -6.37 1.64 -34.69
C THR A 293 -6.54 2.96 -33.92
N LEU A 294 -7.08 2.84 -32.71
CA LEU A 294 -7.08 3.92 -31.74
C LEU A 294 -5.72 3.99 -31.03
N ASN A 295 -5.35 5.17 -30.58
CA ASN A 295 -4.19 5.36 -29.71
C ASN A 295 -4.64 5.79 -28.29
N GLN A 296 -3.69 5.99 -27.36
CA GLN A 296 -4.00 6.44 -26.01
C GLN A 296 -4.74 7.79 -25.96
N VAL A 297 -4.54 8.66 -26.93
CA VAL A 297 -5.20 9.99 -26.95
C VAL A 297 -6.66 9.85 -27.38
N SER A 298 -6.95 8.96 -28.32
CA SER A 298 -8.28 8.75 -28.88
C SER A 298 -9.12 7.68 -28.13
N SER A 299 -8.49 6.87 -27.26
CA SER A 299 -9.21 5.85 -26.51
C SER A 299 -10.14 6.44 -25.44
N ASN A 300 -11.13 5.66 -25.02
CA ASN A 300 -12.02 6.09 -23.96
C ASN A 300 -11.35 6.02 -22.57
N GLU A 301 -11.88 6.81 -21.66
CA GLU A 301 -11.32 6.97 -20.32
C GLU A 301 -11.38 5.68 -19.51
N GLY A 302 -12.51 4.98 -19.50
CA GLY A 302 -12.68 3.73 -18.76
C GLY A 302 -11.68 2.65 -19.18
N PHE A 303 -11.31 2.59 -20.46
CA PHE A 303 -10.25 1.68 -20.94
C PHE A 303 -8.91 2.02 -20.31
N LEU A 304 -8.52 3.29 -20.26
CA LEU A 304 -7.24 3.72 -19.69
C LEU A 304 -7.15 3.41 -18.18
N PHE A 305 -8.24 3.60 -17.45
CA PHE A 305 -8.33 3.25 -16.02
C PHE A 305 -8.18 1.75 -15.82
N LEU A 306 -8.90 0.91 -16.58
CA LEU A 306 -8.76 -0.54 -16.50
C LEU A 306 -7.34 -1.00 -16.87
N LEU A 307 -6.76 -0.45 -17.94
CA LEU A 307 -5.39 -0.74 -18.36
C LEU A 307 -4.40 -0.42 -17.25
N PHE A 308 -4.54 0.73 -16.59
CA PHE A 308 -3.71 1.12 -15.45
C PHE A 308 -3.87 0.17 -14.27
N TYR A 309 -5.11 -0.15 -13.87
CA TYR A 309 -5.34 -1.04 -12.72
C TYR A 309 -4.80 -2.43 -12.97
N PHE A 310 -5.05 -3.01 -14.15
CA PHE A 310 -4.51 -4.33 -14.47
C PHE A 310 -2.98 -4.32 -14.54
N SER A 311 -2.36 -3.27 -15.08
CA SER A 311 -0.90 -3.11 -15.09
C SER A 311 -0.34 -3.03 -13.66
N LEU A 312 -0.96 -2.28 -12.77
CA LEU A 312 -0.55 -2.11 -11.38
C LEU A 312 -0.58 -3.46 -10.61
N PHE A 313 -1.57 -4.31 -10.87
CA PHE A 313 -1.75 -5.58 -10.16
C PHE A 313 -1.00 -6.76 -10.78
N SER A 314 -0.54 -6.70 -12.04
CA SER A 314 -0.07 -7.87 -12.79
C SER A 314 1.43 -8.14 -12.67
N THR A 315 2.22 -7.32 -11.99
CA THR A 315 3.69 -7.46 -11.97
C THR A 315 4.29 -7.19 -10.59
N GLN A 316 5.48 -7.75 -10.34
CA GLN A 316 6.25 -7.50 -9.11
C GLN A 316 7.06 -6.18 -9.16
N LEU A 317 7.10 -5.48 -10.29
CA LEU A 317 7.78 -4.20 -10.44
C LEU A 317 7.04 -3.04 -9.76
N THR A 318 5.74 -3.20 -9.51
CA THR A 318 4.91 -2.25 -8.76
C THR A 318 4.84 -2.62 -7.28
N PRO A 319 4.51 -1.68 -6.37
CA PRO A 319 4.43 -1.95 -4.94
C PRO A 319 3.58 -3.16 -4.59
N ALA A 320 4.00 -3.92 -3.57
CA ALA A 320 3.24 -5.07 -3.09
C ALA A 320 2.02 -4.67 -2.27
N PHE A 321 2.06 -3.50 -1.61
CA PHE A 321 0.96 -2.92 -0.85
C PHE A 321 0.76 -1.46 -1.26
N PHE A 322 -0.47 -1.10 -1.63
CA PHE A 322 -0.82 0.25 -2.11
C PHE A 322 -2.31 0.53 -1.91
N ALA A 323 -2.70 1.78 -2.16
CA ALA A 323 -4.10 2.18 -2.22
C ALA A 323 -4.48 2.74 -3.59
N ILE A 324 -5.74 2.61 -3.97
CA ILE A 324 -6.36 3.32 -5.09
C ILE A 324 -7.52 4.14 -4.52
N ASP A 325 -7.42 5.45 -4.64
CA ASP A 325 -8.49 6.36 -4.24
C ASP A 325 -9.48 6.52 -5.41
N ASN A 326 -10.79 6.35 -5.14
CA ASN A 326 -11.87 6.39 -6.12
C ASN A 326 -11.71 5.39 -7.29
N VAL A 327 -11.59 4.10 -6.98
CA VAL A 327 -11.40 3.02 -7.96
C VAL A 327 -12.52 2.93 -9.01
N ASP A 328 -13.69 3.47 -8.70
CA ASP A 328 -14.88 3.55 -9.56
C ASP A 328 -14.89 4.73 -10.54
N ALA A 329 -13.86 5.58 -10.52
CA ALA A 329 -13.79 6.73 -11.41
C ALA A 329 -13.91 6.29 -12.90
N SER A 330 -14.74 7.01 -13.65
CA SER A 330 -14.96 6.79 -15.10
C SER A 330 -15.46 5.41 -15.51
N LEU A 331 -15.95 4.59 -14.58
CA LEU A 331 -16.49 3.27 -14.85
C LEU A 331 -17.99 3.21 -14.61
N ASN A 332 -18.70 2.47 -15.47
CA ASN A 332 -20.11 2.20 -15.22
C ASN A 332 -20.28 1.17 -14.09
N PRO A 333 -21.47 1.12 -13.43
CA PRO A 333 -21.69 0.25 -12.26
C PRO A 333 -21.38 -1.23 -12.51
N LYS A 334 -21.69 -1.76 -13.70
CA LYS A 334 -21.43 -3.16 -14.03
C LYS A 334 -19.93 -3.45 -14.11
N LEU A 335 -19.16 -2.55 -14.71
CA LEU A 335 -17.70 -2.67 -14.76
C LEU A 335 -17.08 -2.54 -13.38
N CYS A 336 -17.59 -1.68 -12.49
CA CYS A 336 -17.09 -1.56 -11.11
C CYS A 336 -17.15 -2.89 -10.36
N ALA A 337 -18.27 -3.61 -10.44
CA ALA A 337 -18.40 -4.93 -9.81
C ALA A 337 -17.41 -5.97 -10.40
N HIS A 338 -17.32 -6.04 -11.73
CA HIS A 338 -16.38 -6.96 -12.39
C HIS A 338 -14.92 -6.62 -12.06
N LEU A 339 -14.57 -5.32 -12.05
CA LEU A 339 -13.22 -4.86 -11.73
C LEU A 339 -12.75 -5.39 -10.37
N VAL A 340 -13.56 -5.24 -9.31
CA VAL A 340 -13.15 -5.68 -7.97
C VAL A 340 -12.89 -7.18 -7.93
N SER A 341 -13.73 -7.99 -8.56
CA SER A 341 -13.53 -9.44 -8.66
C SER A 341 -12.23 -9.79 -9.41
N GLU A 342 -11.93 -9.09 -10.53
CA GLU A 342 -10.69 -9.28 -11.28
C GLU A 342 -9.46 -8.85 -10.48
N LEU A 343 -9.55 -7.70 -9.77
CA LEU A 343 -8.45 -7.22 -8.92
C LEU A 343 -8.20 -8.17 -7.74
N ALA A 344 -9.23 -8.79 -7.16
CA ALA A 344 -9.07 -9.79 -6.11
C ALA A 344 -8.30 -11.02 -6.62
N THR A 345 -8.62 -11.48 -7.83
CA THR A 345 -7.92 -12.58 -8.50
C THR A 345 -6.45 -12.21 -8.77
N LEU A 346 -6.21 -11.07 -9.42
CA LEU A 346 -4.86 -10.58 -9.71
C LEU A 346 -4.01 -10.37 -8.45
N ALA A 347 -4.62 -9.84 -7.39
CA ALA A 347 -3.94 -9.64 -6.12
C ALA A 347 -3.48 -10.96 -5.49
N ARG A 348 -4.30 -12.01 -5.59
CA ARG A 348 -3.95 -13.36 -5.12
C ARG A 348 -2.80 -13.94 -5.94
N ASP A 349 -2.93 -13.91 -7.26
CA ASP A 349 -1.97 -14.50 -8.19
C ASP A 349 -0.59 -13.84 -8.13
N ASN A 350 -0.56 -12.52 -7.95
CA ASN A 350 0.67 -11.72 -7.95
C ASN A 350 1.14 -11.27 -6.55
N GLY A 351 0.53 -11.77 -5.47
CA GLY A 351 0.95 -11.44 -4.11
C GLY A 351 0.74 -9.97 -3.72
N LYS A 352 -0.21 -9.28 -4.36
CA LYS A 352 -0.56 -7.89 -4.06
C LYS A 352 -1.49 -7.78 -2.87
N GLN A 353 -1.47 -6.62 -2.21
CA GLN A 353 -2.43 -6.20 -1.20
C GLN A 353 -2.87 -4.78 -1.52
N ALA A 354 -4.17 -4.51 -1.49
CA ALA A 354 -4.67 -3.19 -1.85
C ALA A 354 -5.78 -2.70 -0.92
N ILE A 355 -5.84 -1.37 -0.78
CA ILE A 355 -6.99 -0.65 -0.21
C ILE A 355 -7.63 0.15 -1.36
N LEU A 356 -8.90 -0.09 -1.61
CA LEU A 356 -9.68 0.56 -2.65
C LEU A 356 -10.73 1.46 -2.00
N THR A 357 -10.75 2.75 -2.30
CA THR A 357 -11.88 3.58 -1.88
C THR A 357 -12.89 3.72 -3.01
N THR A 358 -14.15 3.84 -2.68
CA THR A 358 -15.24 4.02 -3.63
C THR A 358 -16.36 4.86 -3.05
N HIS A 359 -17.11 5.51 -3.92
CA HIS A 359 -18.40 6.14 -3.65
C HIS A 359 -19.55 5.42 -4.36
N ASN A 360 -19.24 4.48 -5.24
CA ASN A 360 -20.22 3.74 -6.02
C ASN A 360 -20.59 2.41 -5.32
N PRO A 361 -21.82 2.25 -4.83
CA PRO A 361 -22.24 1.01 -4.17
C PRO A 361 -22.10 -0.24 -5.05
N ALA A 362 -22.20 -0.10 -6.37
CA ALA A 362 -22.06 -1.23 -7.29
C ALA A 362 -20.70 -1.93 -7.20
N THR A 363 -19.65 -1.20 -6.77
CA THR A 363 -18.31 -1.74 -6.52
C THR A 363 -18.35 -2.88 -5.50
N LEU A 364 -19.28 -2.82 -4.52
CA LEU A 364 -19.41 -3.80 -3.45
C LEU A 364 -19.88 -5.17 -3.95
N ASP A 365 -20.65 -5.19 -5.04
CA ASP A 365 -21.19 -6.45 -5.59
C ASP A 365 -20.11 -7.34 -6.21
N GLY A 366 -18.90 -6.85 -6.39
CA GLY A 366 -17.73 -7.62 -6.84
C GLY A 366 -16.96 -8.30 -5.70
N LEU A 367 -17.31 -8.05 -4.43
CA LEU A 367 -16.66 -8.65 -3.28
C LEU A 367 -17.28 -9.99 -2.89
N ASP A 368 -16.43 -10.95 -2.54
CA ASP A 368 -16.83 -12.17 -1.81
C ASP A 368 -16.45 -12.03 -0.33
N LEU A 369 -17.43 -11.74 0.51
CA LEU A 369 -17.21 -11.59 1.96
C LEU A 369 -17.06 -12.94 2.71
N ASN A 370 -17.21 -14.08 2.02
CA ASN A 370 -16.84 -15.39 2.57
C ASN A 370 -15.33 -15.65 2.48
N ASP A 371 -14.63 -14.93 1.60
CA ASP A 371 -13.19 -14.94 1.49
C ASP A 371 -12.60 -13.92 2.49
N ASP A 372 -11.95 -14.38 3.56
CA ASP A 372 -11.38 -13.52 4.60
C ASP A 372 -10.23 -12.60 4.09
N ASP A 373 -9.71 -12.89 2.90
CA ASP A 373 -8.78 -12.02 2.18
C ASP A 373 -9.48 -10.82 1.51
N GLN A 374 -10.83 -10.80 1.43
CA GLN A 374 -11.62 -9.69 0.90
C GLN A 374 -12.43 -9.04 2.03
N ARG A 375 -12.24 -7.77 2.26
CA ARG A 375 -12.85 -7.06 3.39
C ARG A 375 -13.54 -5.79 2.97
N LEU A 376 -14.74 -5.59 3.49
CA LEU A 376 -15.52 -4.38 3.32
C LEU A 376 -15.53 -3.58 4.62
N PHE A 377 -15.23 -2.29 4.51
CA PHE A 377 -15.27 -1.35 5.61
C PHE A 377 -16.18 -0.17 5.27
N VAL A 378 -17.08 0.13 6.18
CA VAL A 378 -17.89 1.37 6.14
C VAL A 378 -17.21 2.41 7.00
N ILE A 379 -16.90 3.55 6.39
CA ILE A 379 -16.25 4.69 7.03
C ILE A 379 -17.28 5.79 7.25
N SER A 380 -17.36 6.30 8.46
CA SER A 380 -18.31 7.34 8.86
C SER A 380 -17.66 8.30 9.85
N ARG A 381 -18.34 9.42 10.15
CA ARG A 381 -17.99 10.28 11.28
C ARG A 381 -19.02 10.13 12.40
N ASN A 382 -18.53 10.17 13.65
CA ASN A 382 -19.41 10.29 14.79
C ASN A 382 -19.83 11.78 15.01
N GLU A 383 -20.57 12.05 16.06
CA GLU A 383 -21.06 13.39 16.39
C GLU A 383 -19.95 14.36 16.78
N GLU A 384 -18.84 13.85 17.29
CA GLU A 384 -17.63 14.62 17.62
C GLU A 384 -16.74 14.87 16.39
N GLY A 385 -17.13 14.40 15.20
CA GLY A 385 -16.38 14.56 13.97
C GLY A 385 -15.23 13.56 13.79
N GLU A 386 -15.08 12.57 14.69
CA GLU A 386 -14.06 11.54 14.59
C GLU A 386 -14.39 10.52 13.51
N THR A 387 -13.40 10.11 12.72
CA THR A 387 -13.54 9.00 11.77
C THR A 387 -13.73 7.68 12.51
N ARG A 388 -14.76 6.95 12.13
CA ARG A 388 -15.10 5.62 12.61
C ARG A 388 -15.05 4.63 11.48
N ILE A 389 -14.61 3.41 11.79
CA ILE A 389 -14.54 2.30 10.84
C ILE A 389 -15.35 1.12 11.37
N LYS A 390 -16.11 0.50 10.48
CA LYS A 390 -16.88 -0.71 10.77
C LYS A 390 -16.61 -1.74 9.69
N ARG A 391 -16.01 -2.89 10.06
CA ARG A 391 -15.91 -4.03 9.16
C ARG A 391 -17.29 -4.67 8.98
N ILE A 392 -17.67 -4.92 7.74
CA ILE A 392 -18.86 -5.68 7.38
C ILE A 392 -18.45 -7.13 7.17
N GLN A 393 -19.10 -8.03 7.89
CA GLN A 393 -18.91 -9.47 7.77
C GLN A 393 -20.21 -10.12 7.36
N GLN A 394 -20.13 -11.18 6.56
CA GLN A 394 -21.30 -12.01 6.29
C GLN A 394 -21.66 -12.74 7.57
N LYS A 395 -22.93 -12.62 8.01
CA LYS A 395 -23.42 -13.36 9.17
C LYS A 395 -23.60 -14.82 8.79
N GLU A 396 -23.00 -15.72 9.56
CA GLU A 396 -23.20 -17.15 9.41
C GLU A 396 -24.70 -17.51 9.42
N GLY A 397 -25.13 -18.34 8.47
CA GLY A 397 -26.50 -18.85 8.40
C GLY A 397 -27.54 -17.96 7.70
N ARG A 398 -27.21 -16.78 7.21
CA ARG A 398 -28.01 -15.99 6.27
C ARG A 398 -27.34 -15.97 4.91
N ALA A 399 -27.80 -16.82 4.00
CA ALA A 399 -27.67 -16.55 2.58
C ALA A 399 -28.47 -15.26 2.32
N SER A 400 -27.77 -14.11 2.39
CA SER A 400 -28.38 -12.84 2.05
C SER A 400 -28.63 -12.87 0.54
N THR A 401 -29.88 -13.00 0.14
CA THR A 401 -30.30 -12.84 -1.26
C THR A 401 -30.13 -11.40 -1.76
N MET A 402 -29.88 -10.48 -0.83
CA MET A 402 -29.70 -9.05 -1.12
C MET A 402 -28.24 -8.76 -1.52
N LYS A 403 -28.06 -8.04 -2.62
CA LYS A 403 -26.76 -7.52 -3.04
C LYS A 403 -26.19 -6.53 -2.01
N LEU A 404 -24.87 -6.49 -1.89
CA LEU A 404 -24.19 -5.54 -0.98
C LEU A 404 -24.48 -4.09 -1.35
N SER A 405 -24.58 -3.78 -2.64
CA SER A 405 -24.95 -2.45 -3.14
C SER A 405 -26.34 -2.04 -2.64
N ALA A 406 -27.33 -2.92 -2.73
CA ALA A 406 -28.68 -2.66 -2.23
C ALA A 406 -28.69 -2.50 -0.71
N ALA A 407 -28.00 -3.39 0.02
CA ALA A 407 -27.91 -3.29 1.47
C ALA A 407 -27.24 -1.97 1.94
N PHE A 408 -26.31 -1.42 1.17
CA PHE A 408 -25.72 -0.11 1.45
C PHE A 408 -26.71 1.02 1.17
N ILE A 409 -27.36 1.03 -0.01
CA ILE A 409 -28.33 2.06 -0.42
C ILE A 409 -29.52 2.12 0.55
N ASP A 410 -30.01 0.97 1.01
CA ASP A 410 -31.09 0.88 1.98
C ASP A 410 -30.66 1.18 3.43
N GLY A 411 -29.40 1.54 3.66
CA GLY A 411 -28.87 1.95 4.96
C GLY A 411 -28.54 0.81 5.94
N TYR A 412 -28.72 -0.48 5.56
CA TYR A 412 -28.43 -1.61 6.44
C TYR A 412 -26.95 -1.73 6.85
N LEU A 413 -26.04 -1.23 6.03
CA LEU A 413 -24.61 -1.26 6.32
C LEU A 413 -24.15 -0.01 7.11
N GLY A 414 -24.92 1.08 7.08
CA GLY A 414 -24.55 2.40 7.58
C GLY A 414 -23.65 3.16 6.60
N GLY A 415 -23.13 4.34 7.00
CA GLY A 415 -22.23 5.15 6.20
C GLY A 415 -22.89 6.04 5.15
N LEU A 416 -24.22 6.10 5.16
CA LEU A 416 -24.99 7.09 4.39
C LEU A 416 -25.10 8.41 5.13
N PRO A 417 -25.24 9.54 4.41
CA PRO A 417 -25.53 10.84 5.03
C PRO A 417 -26.80 10.79 5.88
N LYS A 418 -26.75 11.40 7.08
CA LYS A 418 -27.91 11.39 8.00
C LYS A 418 -29.03 12.37 7.62
N ASN A 419 -28.78 13.24 6.64
CA ASN A 419 -29.65 14.37 6.30
C ASN A 419 -30.29 14.28 4.90
N PHE A 420 -30.52 13.05 4.40
CA PHE A 420 -31.28 12.83 3.16
C PHE A 420 -32.52 12.02 3.44
#